data_b7be60fe55f14d0efe6cb3c3b3bb8965
#
_entry.id   b7be60fe55f14d0efe6cb3c3b3bb8965
#
_cell.length_a   1.000
_cell.length_b   1.000
_cell.length_c   1.000
_cell.angle_alpha   90.00
_cell.angle_beta   90.00
_cell.angle_gamma   90.00
#
_symmetry.space_group_name_H-M   'P 1'
#
loop_
_entity.id
_entity.type
_entity.pdbx_description
1 polymer ?
#
loop_
_entity_poly.entity_id
_entity_poly.type
_entity_poly.pdbx_seq_one_letter_code
_entity_poly.pdbx_strand_id
1 'polypeptide(L)'
;IFIAKQFGLLFIGTFFICQFVLMMQFLWRYIDELIGKGLSMEVLAEFFWHMGLMLVPQALPLAILLSSLITFGNMGESSELTAIKAAGISLMQAFRSLIFISVLICFTSLYFQNTVGPNANKQLGLMLMSMKQKSPELEIPEGIFYDGIPNSNLYVQKKDLNTGKLYGIMIYRMTGSYEDQAIILADSGMLQSTAE
;
A
#
# COMPACT_ATOMS: atom_id res chain seq x y z
N ILE A 1 -8.02 17.68 -31.26
CA ILE A 1 -7.86 18.57 -30.08
C ILE A 1 -9.06 18.45 -29.15
N PHE A 2 -10.30 18.42 -29.64
CA PHE A 2 -11.51 18.34 -28.85
C PHE A 2 -11.55 17.07 -27.96
N ILE A 3 -11.43 15.89 -28.59
CA ILE A 3 -11.39 14.58 -27.90
C ILE A 3 -10.25 14.51 -26.87
N ALA A 4 -9.08 15.02 -27.22
CA ALA A 4 -7.91 15.04 -26.34
C ALA A 4 -8.14 15.91 -25.07
N LYS A 5 -8.81 17.04 -25.22
CA LYS A 5 -9.15 17.94 -24.10
C LYS A 5 -10.17 17.29 -23.16
N GLN A 6 -11.21 16.69 -23.71
CA GLN A 6 -12.25 16.01 -22.95
C GLN A 6 -11.68 14.80 -22.21
N PHE A 7 -10.89 13.97 -22.90
CA PHE A 7 -10.18 12.84 -22.31
C PHE A 7 -9.23 13.29 -21.19
N GLY A 8 -8.42 14.33 -21.41
CA GLY A 8 -7.46 14.81 -20.42
C GLY A 8 -8.10 15.27 -19.10
N LEU A 9 -9.23 15.99 -19.21
CA LEU A 9 -9.98 16.42 -18.04
C LEU A 9 -10.55 15.23 -17.25
N LEU A 10 -11.16 14.29 -17.96
CA LEU A 10 -11.71 13.07 -17.37
C LEU A 10 -10.59 12.17 -16.81
N PHE A 11 -9.44 12.10 -17.49
CA PHE A 11 -8.29 11.32 -17.03
C PHE A 11 -7.76 11.80 -15.68
N ILE A 12 -7.64 13.12 -15.48
CA ILE A 12 -7.21 13.67 -14.20
C ILE A 12 -8.19 13.28 -13.09
N GLY A 13 -9.49 13.46 -13.32
CA GLY A 13 -10.52 13.11 -12.32
C GLY A 13 -10.53 11.62 -12.00
N THR A 14 -10.52 10.76 -13.00
CA THR A 14 -10.51 9.30 -12.82
C THR A 14 -9.21 8.80 -12.20
N PHE A 15 -8.08 9.43 -12.50
CA PHE A 15 -6.80 9.11 -11.88
C PHE A 15 -6.84 9.33 -10.36
N PHE A 16 -7.32 10.49 -9.89
CA PHE A 16 -7.42 10.74 -8.46
C PHE A 16 -8.39 9.79 -7.77
N ILE A 17 -9.51 9.45 -8.42
CA ILE A 17 -10.47 8.48 -7.87
C ILE A 17 -9.81 7.10 -7.74
N CYS A 18 -9.17 6.60 -8.81
CA CYS A 18 -8.47 5.32 -8.79
C CYS A 18 -7.33 5.30 -7.75
N GLN A 19 -6.55 6.37 -7.67
CA GLN A 19 -5.48 6.53 -6.70
C GLN A 19 -6.02 6.46 -5.26
N PHE A 20 -7.10 7.17 -4.99
CA PHE A 20 -7.74 7.18 -3.66
C PHE A 20 -8.25 5.78 -3.28
N VAL A 21 -8.94 5.08 -4.20
CA VAL A 21 -9.44 3.72 -3.95
C VAL A 21 -8.29 2.74 -3.66
N LEU A 22 -7.21 2.80 -4.45
CA LEU A 22 -6.03 1.97 -4.21
C LEU A 22 -5.34 2.31 -2.88
N MET A 23 -5.25 3.58 -2.53
CA MET A 23 -4.71 4.01 -1.23
C MET A 23 -5.54 3.47 -0.07
N MET A 24 -6.87 3.53 -0.16
CA MET A 24 -7.76 2.97 0.86
C MET A 24 -7.61 1.46 0.98
N GLN A 25 -7.52 0.73 -0.14
CA GLN A 25 -7.30 -0.71 -0.14
C GLN A 25 -5.96 -1.08 0.51
N PHE A 26 -4.92 -0.32 0.23
CA PHE A 26 -3.59 -0.54 0.81
C PHE A 26 -3.56 -0.21 2.31
N LEU A 27 -4.25 0.86 2.72
CA LEU A 27 -4.36 1.27 4.11
C LEU A 27 -5.00 0.18 4.97
N TRP A 28 -6.07 -0.47 4.48
CA TRP A 28 -6.70 -1.59 5.19
C TRP A 28 -5.74 -2.74 5.46
N ARG A 29 -4.77 -2.97 4.58
CA ARG A 29 -3.75 -4.02 4.75
C ARG A 29 -2.79 -3.72 5.90
N TYR A 30 -2.49 -2.45 6.16
CA TYR A 30 -1.50 -2.03 7.15
C TYR A 30 -2.12 -1.32 8.36
N ILE A 31 -3.44 -1.40 8.51
CA ILE A 31 -4.17 -0.71 9.57
C ILE A 31 -3.72 -1.16 10.97
N ASP A 32 -3.45 -2.44 11.14
CA ASP A 32 -2.99 -3.03 12.40
C ASP A 32 -1.58 -2.55 12.79
N GLU A 33 -0.77 -2.18 11.82
CA GLU A 33 0.58 -1.64 12.03
C GLU A 33 0.57 -0.14 12.32
N LEU A 34 -0.49 0.56 11.92
CA LEU A 34 -0.66 2.01 12.07
C LEU A 34 -1.41 2.38 13.37
N ILE A 35 -2.38 1.56 13.78
CA ILE A 35 -3.22 1.81 14.96
C ILE A 35 -2.50 1.29 16.21
N GLY A 36 -2.55 2.09 17.28
CA GLY A 36 -2.05 1.69 18.61
C GLY A 36 -0.57 1.93 18.86
N LYS A 37 0.21 2.34 17.87
CA LYS A 37 1.67 2.56 18.01
C LYS A 37 2.07 4.00 18.36
N GLY A 38 1.11 4.90 18.62
CA GLY A 38 1.38 6.29 19.00
C GLY A 38 2.26 7.06 18.00
N LEU A 39 2.06 6.79 16.70
CA LEU A 39 2.84 7.42 15.63
C LEU A 39 2.55 8.91 15.55
N SER A 40 3.58 9.73 15.36
CA SER A 40 3.40 11.16 15.12
C SER A 40 2.70 11.41 13.78
N MET A 41 1.94 12.52 13.70
CA MET A 41 1.25 12.92 12.46
C MET A 41 2.22 13.12 11.29
N GLU A 42 3.45 13.51 11.59
CA GLU A 42 4.51 13.71 10.60
C GLU A 42 4.91 12.38 9.94
N VAL A 43 5.13 11.33 10.73
CA VAL A 43 5.44 9.98 10.24
C VAL A 43 4.27 9.40 9.43
N LEU A 44 3.03 9.65 9.87
CA LEU A 44 1.84 9.23 9.13
C LEU A 44 1.76 9.93 7.77
N ALA A 45 1.98 11.23 7.71
CA ALA A 45 1.95 12.00 6.45
C ALA A 45 3.03 11.51 5.48
N GLU A 46 4.23 11.23 5.98
CA GLU A 46 5.33 10.69 5.18
C GLU A 46 5.01 9.27 4.65
N PHE A 47 4.41 8.43 5.47
CA PHE A 47 3.93 7.11 5.08
C PHE A 47 2.90 7.20 3.95
N PHE A 48 1.88 8.06 4.08
CA PHE A 48 0.87 8.28 3.04
C PHE A 48 1.46 8.84 1.75
N TRP A 49 2.46 9.71 1.84
CA TRP A 49 3.16 10.27 0.69
C TRP A 49 3.88 9.17 -0.11
N HIS A 50 4.70 8.35 0.54
CA HIS A 50 5.43 7.26 -0.11
C HIS A 50 4.50 6.17 -0.63
N MET A 51 3.45 5.86 0.12
CA MET A 51 2.40 4.93 -0.31
C MET A 51 1.70 5.44 -1.58
N GLY A 52 1.34 6.72 -1.61
CA GLY A 52 0.74 7.36 -2.79
C GLY A 52 1.64 7.23 -4.01
N LEU A 53 2.92 7.56 -3.88
CA LEU A 53 3.90 7.46 -4.97
C LEU A 53 4.08 6.01 -5.47
N MET A 54 4.07 5.02 -4.58
CA MET A 54 4.18 3.61 -4.95
C MET A 54 2.99 3.13 -5.78
N LEU A 55 1.79 3.65 -5.51
CA LEU A 55 0.55 3.22 -6.16
C LEU A 55 0.28 3.92 -7.50
N VAL A 56 0.96 5.02 -7.81
CA VAL A 56 0.79 5.77 -9.09
C VAL A 56 0.89 4.86 -10.32
N PRO A 57 1.88 3.98 -10.48
CA PRO A 57 1.99 3.13 -11.66
C PRO A 57 0.81 2.16 -11.84
N GLN A 58 0.16 1.77 -10.75
CA GLN A 58 -1.02 0.90 -10.78
C GLN A 58 -2.31 1.69 -11.10
N ALA A 59 -2.40 2.93 -10.63
CA ALA A 59 -3.53 3.80 -10.89
C ALA A 59 -3.60 4.27 -12.35
N LEU A 60 -2.46 4.50 -13.01
CA LEU A 60 -2.39 5.03 -14.37
C LEU A 60 -3.13 4.17 -15.41
N PRO A 61 -2.91 2.85 -15.53
CA PRO A 61 -3.64 2.02 -16.50
C PRO A 61 -5.14 2.00 -16.25
N LEU A 62 -5.55 1.93 -14.99
CA LEU A 62 -6.97 1.95 -14.60
C LEU A 62 -7.62 3.28 -14.97
N ALA A 63 -6.93 4.39 -14.73
CA ALA A 63 -7.40 5.72 -15.06
C ALA A 63 -7.54 5.92 -16.58
N ILE A 64 -6.58 5.42 -17.39
CA ILE A 64 -6.66 5.45 -18.86
C ILE A 64 -7.87 4.67 -19.35
N LEU A 65 -8.08 3.46 -18.84
CA LEU A 65 -9.20 2.62 -19.23
C LEU A 65 -10.53 3.30 -18.90
N LEU A 66 -10.69 3.77 -17.66
CA LEU A 66 -11.92 4.38 -17.18
C LEU A 66 -12.23 5.68 -17.92
N SER A 67 -11.24 6.56 -18.06
CA SER A 67 -11.40 7.83 -18.78
C SER A 67 -11.70 7.64 -20.26
N SER A 68 -11.13 6.61 -20.89
CA SER A 68 -11.45 6.24 -22.27
C SER A 68 -12.89 5.79 -22.40
N LEU A 69 -13.34 4.89 -21.54
CA LEU A 69 -14.73 4.39 -21.53
C LEU A 69 -15.73 5.52 -21.33
N ILE A 70 -15.48 6.41 -20.36
CA ILE A 70 -16.36 7.56 -20.10
C ILE A 70 -16.34 8.53 -21.28
N THR A 71 -15.19 8.84 -21.85
CA THR A 71 -15.08 9.75 -22.99
C THR A 71 -15.88 9.26 -24.17
N PHE A 72 -15.71 7.98 -24.54
CA PHE A 72 -16.42 7.42 -25.69
C PHE A 72 -17.88 7.11 -25.37
N GLY A 73 -18.22 6.77 -24.13
CA GLY A 73 -19.59 6.63 -23.67
C GLY A 73 -20.36 7.94 -23.85
N ASN A 74 -19.82 9.03 -23.35
CA ASN A 74 -20.42 10.37 -23.47
C ASN A 74 -20.55 10.81 -24.94
N MET A 75 -19.52 10.58 -25.76
CA MET A 75 -19.57 10.90 -27.21
C MET A 75 -20.59 10.03 -27.96
N GLY A 76 -20.81 8.79 -27.51
CA GLY A 76 -21.85 7.92 -28.07
C GLY A 76 -23.26 8.40 -27.71
N GLU A 77 -23.47 8.75 -26.45
CA GLU A 77 -24.73 9.26 -25.92
C GLU A 77 -25.11 10.60 -26.54
N SER A 78 -24.16 11.53 -26.67
CA SER A 78 -24.37 12.83 -27.30
C SER A 78 -24.47 12.79 -28.85
N SER A 79 -24.43 11.62 -29.47
CA SER A 79 -24.43 11.42 -30.92
C SER A 79 -23.23 12.06 -31.66
N GLU A 80 -22.25 12.61 -30.95
CA GLU A 80 -21.04 13.21 -31.51
C GLU A 80 -20.25 12.19 -32.34
N LEU A 81 -20.15 10.96 -31.86
CA LEU A 81 -19.49 9.87 -32.52
C LEU A 81 -20.15 9.52 -33.87
N THR A 82 -21.49 9.58 -33.89
CA THR A 82 -22.28 9.37 -35.10
C THR A 82 -22.09 10.51 -36.11
N ALA A 83 -22.05 11.75 -35.62
CA ALA A 83 -21.76 12.91 -36.48
C ALA A 83 -20.36 12.86 -37.09
N ILE A 84 -19.35 12.45 -36.34
CA ILE A 84 -17.96 12.24 -36.83
C ILE A 84 -17.94 11.19 -37.96
N LYS A 85 -18.65 10.06 -37.74
CA LYS A 85 -18.76 9.02 -38.78
C LYS A 85 -19.49 9.48 -40.00
N ALA A 86 -20.60 10.26 -39.85
CA ALA A 86 -21.36 10.82 -40.95
C ALA A 86 -20.52 11.83 -41.80
N ALA A 87 -19.57 12.50 -41.16
CA ALA A 87 -18.61 13.39 -41.83
C ALA A 87 -17.50 12.62 -42.58
N GLY A 88 -17.54 11.28 -42.63
CA GLY A 88 -16.56 10.44 -43.32
C GLY A 88 -15.25 10.22 -42.56
N ILE A 89 -15.18 10.65 -41.31
CA ILE A 89 -13.98 10.44 -40.46
C ILE A 89 -14.01 9.03 -39.89
N SER A 90 -12.95 8.25 -40.11
CA SER A 90 -12.87 6.89 -39.55
C SER A 90 -12.68 6.92 -38.02
N LEU A 91 -13.20 5.92 -37.35
CA LEU A 91 -13.02 5.74 -35.90
C LEU A 91 -11.55 5.74 -35.50
N MET A 92 -10.68 5.15 -36.28
CA MET A 92 -9.25 5.12 -36.05
C MET A 92 -8.62 6.51 -36.10
N GLN A 93 -9.10 7.39 -36.98
CA GLN A 93 -8.66 8.78 -37.02
C GLN A 93 -9.13 9.58 -35.80
N ALA A 94 -10.36 9.32 -35.33
CA ALA A 94 -10.88 9.93 -34.11
C ALA A 94 -10.06 9.49 -32.87
N PHE A 95 -9.69 8.21 -32.81
CA PHE A 95 -8.92 7.64 -31.69
C PHE A 95 -7.43 7.98 -31.71
N ARG A 96 -6.90 8.42 -32.82
CA ARG A 96 -5.46 8.71 -32.98
C ARG A 96 -4.91 9.63 -31.90
N SER A 97 -5.66 10.67 -31.55
CA SER A 97 -5.27 11.62 -30.49
C SER A 97 -5.20 10.95 -29.12
N LEU A 98 -6.13 10.05 -28.81
CA LEU A 98 -6.19 9.34 -27.55
C LEU A 98 -5.08 8.29 -27.46
N ILE A 99 -4.82 7.55 -28.53
CA ILE A 99 -3.71 6.58 -28.61
C ILE A 99 -2.39 7.29 -28.37
N PHE A 100 -2.17 8.47 -28.97
CA PHE A 100 -0.94 9.23 -28.77
C PHE A 100 -0.75 9.64 -27.31
N ILE A 101 -1.80 10.16 -26.65
CA ILE A 101 -1.75 10.53 -25.23
C ILE A 101 -1.50 9.30 -24.35
N SER A 102 -2.17 8.18 -24.62
CA SER A 102 -1.99 6.93 -23.87
C SER A 102 -0.56 6.40 -23.98
N VAL A 103 0.04 6.47 -25.15
CA VAL A 103 1.46 6.09 -25.37
C VAL A 103 2.39 6.99 -24.56
N LEU A 104 2.14 8.30 -24.55
CA LEU A 104 2.93 9.25 -23.79
C LEU A 104 2.82 8.96 -22.27
N ILE A 105 1.63 8.68 -21.77
CA ILE A 105 1.41 8.29 -20.36
C ILE A 105 2.12 6.97 -20.07
N CYS A 106 2.12 6.02 -21.00
CA CYS A 106 2.81 4.73 -20.84
C CYS A 106 4.33 4.93 -20.65
N PHE A 107 4.97 5.78 -21.46
CA PHE A 107 6.39 6.12 -21.29
C PHE A 107 6.67 6.83 -19.95
N THR A 108 5.80 7.75 -19.57
CA THR A 108 5.90 8.43 -18.27
C THR A 108 5.77 7.43 -17.11
N SER A 109 4.85 6.48 -17.22
CA SER A 109 4.65 5.41 -16.23
C SER A 109 5.88 4.51 -16.13
N LEU A 110 6.48 4.13 -17.26
CA LEU A 110 7.72 3.35 -17.32
C LEU A 110 8.87 4.08 -16.61
N TYR A 111 9.07 5.35 -16.89
CA TYR A 111 10.09 6.16 -16.22
C TYR A 111 9.84 6.24 -14.71
N PHE A 112 8.60 6.49 -14.33
CA PHE A 112 8.21 6.59 -12.92
C PHE A 112 8.42 5.28 -12.18
N GLN A 113 8.06 4.16 -12.78
CA GLN A 113 8.19 2.82 -12.19
C GLN A 113 9.65 2.40 -12.00
N ASN A 114 10.55 2.84 -12.90
CA ASN A 114 11.97 2.51 -12.81
C ASN A 114 12.76 3.44 -11.87
N THR A 115 12.30 4.67 -11.64
CA THR A 115 13.06 5.69 -10.90
C THR A 115 12.43 5.99 -9.54
N VAL A 116 11.16 6.37 -9.51
CA VAL A 116 10.47 6.81 -8.29
C VAL A 116 9.90 5.64 -7.51
N GLY A 117 9.33 4.64 -8.19
CA GLY A 117 8.70 3.47 -7.59
C GLY A 117 9.62 2.68 -6.65
N PRO A 118 10.82 2.28 -7.05
CA PRO A 118 11.75 1.53 -6.18
C PRO A 118 12.17 2.32 -4.95
N ASN A 119 12.42 3.62 -5.08
CA ASN A 119 12.77 4.48 -3.97
C ASN A 119 11.61 4.64 -2.97
N ALA A 120 10.40 4.86 -3.46
CA ALA A 120 9.21 4.96 -2.63
C ALA A 120 8.95 3.63 -1.88
N ASN A 121 9.07 2.50 -2.57
CA ASN A 121 8.89 1.18 -1.98
C ASN A 121 9.94 0.86 -0.91
N LYS A 122 11.20 1.24 -1.16
CA LYS A 122 12.29 1.09 -0.18
C LYS A 122 12.02 1.92 1.09
N GLN A 123 11.63 3.19 0.93
CA GLN A 123 11.33 4.07 2.06
C GLN A 123 10.14 3.55 2.88
N LEU A 124 9.10 3.11 2.18
CA LEU A 124 7.92 2.52 2.81
C LEU A 124 8.28 1.24 3.59
N GLY A 125 9.12 0.38 3.03
CA GLY A 125 9.64 -0.81 3.71
C GLY A 125 10.44 -0.49 4.97
N LEU A 126 11.31 0.51 4.90
CA LEU A 126 12.09 0.98 6.06
C LEU A 126 11.19 1.56 7.16
N MET A 127 10.17 2.33 6.77
CA MET A 127 9.18 2.86 7.71
C MET A 127 8.40 1.76 8.40
N LEU A 128 7.88 0.78 7.65
CA LEU A 128 7.18 -0.37 8.22
C LEU A 128 8.08 -1.15 9.18
N MET A 129 9.34 -1.37 8.82
CA MET A 129 10.31 -2.02 9.69
C MET A 129 10.54 -1.24 10.98
N SER A 130 10.72 0.08 10.89
CA SER A 130 10.91 0.94 12.06
C SER A 130 9.68 1.01 12.96
N MET A 131 8.48 0.95 12.38
CA MET A 131 7.22 0.87 13.12
C MET A 131 7.09 -0.46 13.88
N LYS A 132 7.52 -1.57 13.27
CA LYS A 132 7.57 -2.88 13.92
C LYS A 132 8.56 -2.92 15.08
N GLN A 133 9.72 -2.32 14.91
CA GLN A 133 10.75 -2.27 15.96
C GLN A 133 10.36 -1.37 17.16
N LYS A 134 9.52 -0.35 16.95
CA LYS A 134 9.10 0.58 18.03
C LYS A 134 8.20 -0.05 19.08
N SER A 135 7.49 -1.13 18.76
CA SER A 135 6.56 -1.77 19.69
C SER A 135 6.51 -3.27 19.45
N PRO A 136 7.61 -4.00 19.74
CA PRO A 136 7.65 -5.46 19.60
C PRO A 136 6.61 -6.17 20.49
N GLU A 137 6.20 -5.51 21.58
CA GLU A 137 5.17 -6.05 22.49
C GLU A 137 3.79 -6.18 21.80
N LEU A 138 3.50 -5.35 20.79
CA LEU A 138 2.21 -5.37 20.07
C LEU A 138 2.11 -6.53 19.07
N GLU A 139 3.23 -7.07 18.61
CA GLU A 139 3.27 -8.21 17.68
C GLU A 139 2.99 -9.56 18.36
N ILE A 140 3.11 -9.64 19.69
CA ILE A 140 2.90 -10.87 20.41
C ILE A 140 1.40 -11.08 20.63
N PRO A 141 0.79 -12.11 20.02
CA PRO A 141 -0.63 -12.41 20.25
C PRO A 141 -0.86 -12.97 21.66
N GLU A 142 -1.96 -12.61 22.27
CA GLU A 142 -2.38 -13.18 23.57
C GLU A 142 -2.86 -14.62 23.39
N GLY A 143 -2.43 -15.51 24.27
CA GLY A 143 -2.90 -16.90 24.30
C GLY A 143 -2.41 -17.80 23.17
N ILE A 144 -1.46 -17.35 22.37
CA ILE A 144 -0.89 -18.12 21.24
C ILE A 144 0.64 -18.13 21.36
N PHE A 145 1.25 -19.23 20.93
CA PHE A 145 2.71 -19.31 20.84
C PHE A 145 3.23 -18.46 19.68
N TYR A 146 4.13 -17.55 19.99
CA TYR A 146 4.80 -16.68 19.05
C TYR A 146 6.21 -17.23 18.76
N ASP A 147 6.49 -17.52 17.50
CA ASP A 147 7.73 -18.10 16.99
C ASP A 147 8.68 -17.09 16.30
N GLY A 148 8.38 -15.80 16.42
CA GLY A 148 9.17 -14.72 15.80
C GLY A 148 10.56 -14.50 16.41
N ILE A 149 10.91 -15.21 17.49
CA ILE A 149 12.23 -15.14 18.14
C ILE A 149 13.05 -16.37 17.71
N PRO A 150 14.26 -16.18 17.12
CA PRO A 150 15.10 -17.31 16.71
C PRO A 150 15.34 -18.31 17.86
N ASN A 151 15.08 -19.58 17.61
CA ASN A 151 15.25 -20.70 18.55
C ASN A 151 14.44 -20.60 19.85
N SER A 152 13.36 -19.80 19.87
CA SER A 152 12.55 -19.64 21.07
C SER A 152 11.08 -19.42 20.72
N ASN A 153 10.18 -20.12 21.39
CA ASN A 153 8.75 -19.89 21.31
C ASN A 153 8.30 -19.17 22.59
N LEU A 154 7.66 -18.02 22.39
CA LEU A 154 7.14 -17.19 23.47
C LEU A 154 5.61 -17.35 23.57
N TYR A 155 5.11 -17.65 24.76
CA TYR A 155 3.69 -17.63 25.07
C TYR A 155 3.42 -16.54 26.07
N VAL A 156 2.38 -15.73 25.84
CA VAL A 156 1.94 -14.68 26.75
C VAL A 156 0.46 -14.85 27.00
N GLN A 157 0.08 -14.97 28.26
CA GLN A 157 -1.31 -15.18 28.65
C GLN A 157 -2.14 -13.89 28.50
N LYS A 158 -1.58 -12.75 28.89
CA LYS A 158 -2.23 -11.45 28.82
C LYS A 158 -1.21 -10.33 28.67
N LYS A 159 -1.55 -9.29 27.90
CA LYS A 159 -0.73 -8.08 27.77
C LYS A 159 -1.51 -6.84 28.19
N ASP A 160 -0.83 -5.90 28.81
CA ASP A 160 -1.37 -4.59 29.13
C ASP A 160 -0.85 -3.58 28.08
N LEU A 161 -1.75 -3.14 27.21
CA LEU A 161 -1.44 -2.21 26.13
C LEU A 161 -1.02 -0.80 26.61
N ASN A 162 -1.38 -0.43 27.86
CA ASN A 162 -1.06 0.87 28.42
C ASN A 162 0.34 0.94 29.04
N THR A 163 0.79 -0.17 29.64
CA THR A 163 2.07 -0.23 30.35
C THR A 163 3.14 -1.04 29.62
N GLY A 164 2.80 -1.74 28.53
CA GLY A 164 3.72 -2.64 27.80
C GLY A 164 4.11 -3.89 28.61
N LYS A 165 3.42 -4.18 29.74
CA LYS A 165 3.70 -5.34 30.56
C LYS A 165 3.01 -6.58 30.02
N LEU A 166 3.74 -7.69 30.02
CA LEU A 166 3.28 -9.01 29.64
C LEU A 166 3.10 -9.84 30.93
N TYR A 167 2.01 -10.59 31.02
CA TYR A 167 1.67 -11.44 32.17
C TYR A 167 1.54 -12.90 31.74
N GLY A 168 1.97 -13.81 32.64
CA GLY A 168 1.93 -15.24 32.38
C GLY A 168 2.82 -15.65 31.21
N ILE A 169 4.08 -15.27 31.27
CA ILE A 169 5.05 -15.49 30.20
C ILE A 169 5.62 -16.90 30.32
N MET A 170 5.65 -17.61 29.17
CA MET A 170 6.30 -18.90 29.05
C MET A 170 7.21 -18.87 27.81
N ILE A 171 8.50 -19.06 28.03
CA ILE A 171 9.49 -19.08 26.96
C ILE A 171 10.03 -20.51 26.83
N TYR A 172 9.83 -21.12 25.67
CA TYR A 172 10.44 -22.38 25.28
C TYR A 172 11.68 -22.09 24.43
N ARG A 173 12.83 -22.43 24.92
CA ARG A 173 14.09 -22.33 24.17
C ARG A 173 14.40 -23.67 23.52
N MET A 174 14.46 -23.70 22.19
CA MET A 174 14.87 -24.87 21.41
C MET A 174 16.35 -24.75 21.09
N THR A 175 17.20 -25.50 21.76
CA THR A 175 18.57 -25.71 21.33
C THR A 175 18.57 -26.98 20.47
N GLY A 176 19.32 -26.99 19.37
CA GLY A 176 19.26 -28.01 18.29
C GLY A 176 19.45 -29.49 18.66
N SER A 177 19.43 -29.81 19.95
CA SER A 177 19.43 -31.19 20.49
C SER A 177 18.20 -31.33 21.38
N TYR A 178 17.51 -32.46 21.28
CA TYR A 178 16.30 -32.75 22.09
C TYR A 178 16.56 -32.80 23.61
N GLU A 179 17.80 -32.76 24.05
CA GLU A 179 18.20 -32.88 25.46
C GLU A 179 18.35 -31.52 26.18
N ASP A 180 18.48 -30.40 25.44
CA ASP A 180 18.68 -29.07 26.02
C ASP A 180 17.47 -28.15 25.78
N GLN A 181 16.31 -28.48 26.37
CA GLN A 181 15.14 -27.63 26.36
C GLN A 181 15.08 -26.84 27.69
N ALA A 182 15.15 -25.52 27.59
CA ALA A 182 14.91 -24.66 28.75
C ALA A 182 13.51 -24.08 28.67
N ILE A 183 12.73 -24.21 29.74
CA ILE A 183 11.42 -23.57 29.89
C ILE A 183 11.57 -22.50 30.97
N ILE A 184 11.32 -21.25 30.59
CA ILE A 184 11.32 -20.12 31.52
C ILE A 184 9.88 -19.72 31.76
N LEU A 185 9.44 -19.73 33.00
CA LEU A 185 8.15 -19.27 33.45
C LEU A 185 8.34 -17.98 34.22
N ALA A 186 7.59 -16.92 33.88
CA ALA A 186 7.60 -15.66 34.59
C ALA A 186 6.19 -15.13 34.73
N ASP A 187 5.88 -14.60 35.92
CA ASP A 187 4.55 -14.03 36.23
C ASP A 187 4.33 -12.72 35.45
N SER A 188 5.37 -11.93 35.30
CA SER A 188 5.32 -10.70 34.53
C SER A 188 6.69 -10.32 33.96
N GLY A 189 6.72 -9.64 32.84
CA GLY A 189 7.92 -9.14 32.20
C GLY A 189 7.64 -7.94 31.30
N MET A 190 8.70 -7.31 30.83
CA MET A 190 8.64 -6.24 29.85
C MET A 190 9.69 -6.52 28.77
N LEU A 191 9.29 -6.40 27.52
CA LEU A 191 10.21 -6.49 26.40
C LEU A 191 10.89 -5.12 26.22
N GLN A 192 12.21 -5.11 26.25
CA GLN A 192 13.00 -3.95 25.85
C GLN A 192 13.80 -4.31 24.60
N SER A 193 13.66 -3.51 23.55
CA SER A 193 14.55 -3.63 22.39
C SER A 193 15.90 -3.01 22.78
N THR A 194 16.95 -3.83 22.83
CA THR A 194 18.31 -3.34 22.93
C THR A 194 18.71 -2.90 21.51
N ALA A 195 18.86 -1.59 21.31
CA ALA A 195 19.47 -1.08 20.09
C ALA A 195 20.96 -1.40 20.13
N GLU A 196 21.41 -2.36 19.31
CA GLU A 196 22.78 -2.48 18.82
C GLU A 196 22.95 -1.81 17.47
#